data_5e898c101bc33e1cd854792e61642f8e
#
_entry.id   5e898c101bc33e1cd854792e61642f8e
#
_cell.length_a   1.000
_cell.length_b   1.000
_cell.length_c   1.000
_cell.angle_alpha   90.00
_cell.angle_beta   90.00
_cell.angle_gamma   90.00
#
_symmetry.space_group_name_H-M   'P 1'
#
loop_
_entity.id
_entity.type
_entity.pdbx_description
1 polymer ?
#
loop_
_entity_poly.entity_id
_entity_poly.type
_entity_poly.pdbx_seq_one_letter_code
_entity_poly.pdbx_strand_id
1 'polypeptide(L)'
;MKHQLRSAVCTEGRKMAGARALWVAAGMKHEQFGKPIIAIVNSFTQFVPGHTHLHEIGQIVKQEIEKMGCYAAEFNTIAIDDGIAMGHDGMLYSLPSRDIIADSVEYMVNAHKADAMICISNCDKVTPGMLMAAMRLNIPTIFCSGGPMEAGRWKGENADLITAMIAGADKDVSDSDLQKIEGCACPGCGCCSGMFTANSMNSLTEAIGLALPGNGTILATHKDRIELFRAAARQIVKNAFAYYQDGDESVLPRSIATRDAFLNAMTLDIAMGGSTNTVLHLLAVAQEGEVDFKMSDIDKLSRHVPCLCKLAPNTQKYSVQECNRAVGILGILNELDKGGLIRENVKRVDGMTLGEAIKKYDITTDAPASKPFAPVDNWGEFGRQIYYAAPGRQFSTKMGSQETLWPSLDTDREKGCIRDIEHAYTKDGGLAVLFGNIAQDGCVVKTAGVAPELWHFEGPAVVFDSQEDACNGILGGKVKSGDCVVITHEGPKGGPGMQEMLYPTSYIKSRHLGKECALITDGRFSGGTSGLSIGHISPEAASGGNIGKVKDGDIIVIDIPSRSINVKLSDEELEARPQQPLKRKRVVSKALRAYAQSVSSADKGGVRIIKD
;
A
#
# COMPACT_ATOMS: atom_id res chain seq x y z
N MET A 1 -37.63 -1.87 -6.54
CA MET A 1 -36.16 -1.96 -6.69
C MET A 1 -35.87 -2.25 -8.16
N LYS A 2 -34.88 -1.58 -8.72
CA LYS A 2 -34.47 -1.82 -10.12
C LYS A 2 -33.57 -3.04 -10.23
N HIS A 3 -32.76 -3.30 -9.20
CA HIS A 3 -32.00 -4.55 -9.05
C HIS A 3 -32.52 -5.34 -7.86
N GLN A 4 -32.61 -6.66 -8.02
CA GLN A 4 -32.96 -7.54 -6.91
C GLN A 4 -31.79 -7.64 -5.93
N LEU A 5 -32.09 -7.62 -4.62
CA LEU A 5 -31.08 -7.86 -3.59
C LEU A 5 -30.46 -9.26 -3.77
N ARG A 6 -29.18 -9.40 -3.64
CA ARG A 6 -28.49 -10.69 -3.62
C ARG A 6 -29.00 -11.55 -2.44
N SER A 7 -29.22 -10.89 -1.31
CA SER A 7 -29.71 -11.52 -0.08
C SER A 7 -31.15 -12.03 -0.19
N ALA A 8 -31.94 -11.62 -1.19
CA ALA A 8 -33.31 -12.09 -1.40
C ALA A 8 -33.40 -13.62 -1.46
N VAL A 9 -32.38 -14.29 -2.02
CA VAL A 9 -32.34 -15.77 -2.12
C VAL A 9 -32.32 -16.48 -0.78
N CYS A 10 -31.93 -15.82 0.32
CA CYS A 10 -31.90 -16.39 1.67
C CYS A 10 -32.79 -15.63 2.68
N THR A 11 -33.38 -14.50 2.27
CA THR A 11 -34.24 -13.68 3.13
C THR A 11 -35.73 -13.73 2.73
N GLU A 12 -36.06 -14.18 1.51
CA GLU A 12 -37.43 -14.15 1.00
C GLU A 12 -38.00 -15.55 0.76
N GLY A 13 -39.33 -15.61 0.70
CA GLY A 13 -40.09 -16.84 0.39
C GLY A 13 -40.16 -17.86 1.54
N ARG A 14 -41.23 -18.70 1.52
CA ARG A 14 -41.45 -19.69 2.60
C ARG A 14 -40.34 -20.73 2.73
N LYS A 15 -39.71 -21.11 1.63
CA LYS A 15 -38.62 -22.11 1.61
C LYS A 15 -37.40 -21.68 2.42
N MET A 16 -37.17 -20.35 2.56
CA MET A 16 -36.05 -19.77 3.26
C MET A 16 -36.34 -19.47 4.74
N ALA A 17 -37.38 -20.02 5.32
CA ALA A 17 -37.71 -19.83 6.75
C ALA A 17 -36.56 -20.26 7.67
N GLY A 18 -35.85 -21.33 7.36
CA GLY A 18 -34.67 -21.79 8.11
C GLY A 18 -33.53 -20.79 8.08
N ALA A 19 -33.20 -20.26 6.90
CA ALA A 19 -32.17 -19.23 6.76
C ALA A 19 -32.54 -17.95 7.54
N ARG A 20 -33.81 -17.50 7.44
CA ARG A 20 -34.27 -16.34 8.22
C ARG A 20 -34.21 -16.57 9.73
N ALA A 21 -34.53 -17.78 10.20
CA ALA A 21 -34.38 -18.12 11.63
C ALA A 21 -32.92 -17.96 12.12
N LEU A 22 -31.96 -18.35 11.28
CA LEU A 22 -30.53 -18.18 11.58
C LEU A 22 -30.10 -16.69 11.52
N TRP A 23 -30.62 -15.91 10.58
CA TRP A 23 -30.40 -14.48 10.55
C TRP A 23 -30.96 -13.78 11.81
N VAL A 24 -32.14 -14.17 12.26
CA VAL A 24 -32.72 -13.68 13.53
C VAL A 24 -31.84 -14.08 14.72
N ALA A 25 -31.37 -15.33 14.76
CA ALA A 25 -30.45 -15.80 15.80
C ALA A 25 -29.10 -15.05 15.79
N ALA A 26 -28.66 -14.55 14.62
CA ALA A 26 -27.49 -13.69 14.48
C ALA A 26 -27.78 -12.19 14.82
N GLY A 27 -29.02 -11.86 15.21
CA GLY A 27 -29.40 -10.51 15.66
C GLY A 27 -30.12 -9.65 14.63
N MET A 28 -30.43 -10.19 13.43
CA MET A 28 -31.22 -9.46 12.42
C MET A 28 -32.67 -9.27 12.87
N LYS A 29 -33.16 -8.05 12.81
CA LYS A 29 -34.53 -7.71 13.19
C LYS A 29 -35.49 -7.86 12.02
N HIS A 30 -36.78 -8.08 12.30
CA HIS A 30 -37.80 -8.29 11.26
C HIS A 30 -37.91 -7.12 10.27
N GLU A 31 -37.76 -5.89 10.75
CA GLU A 31 -37.81 -4.67 9.91
C GLU A 31 -36.60 -4.48 8.99
N GLN A 32 -35.55 -5.29 9.15
CA GLN A 32 -34.35 -5.28 8.31
C GLN A 32 -34.44 -6.24 7.12
N PHE A 33 -35.36 -7.21 7.15
CA PHE A 33 -35.61 -8.05 5.99
C PHE A 33 -36.13 -7.23 4.78
N GLY A 34 -35.66 -7.57 3.59
CA GLY A 34 -35.98 -6.84 2.37
C GLY A 34 -35.17 -5.54 2.18
N LYS A 35 -34.19 -5.29 3.04
CA LYS A 35 -33.21 -4.23 2.91
C LYS A 35 -31.81 -4.82 2.67
N PRO A 36 -30.85 -4.03 2.13
CA PRO A 36 -29.49 -4.52 1.91
C PRO A 36 -28.82 -5.07 3.17
N ILE A 37 -28.18 -6.23 3.05
CA ILE A 37 -27.27 -6.75 4.06
C ILE A 37 -25.87 -6.22 3.75
N ILE A 38 -25.28 -5.48 4.69
CA ILE A 38 -23.96 -4.88 4.54
C ILE A 38 -22.91 -5.73 5.26
N ALA A 39 -21.96 -6.27 4.51
CA ALA A 39 -20.82 -6.95 5.10
C ALA A 39 -19.81 -5.92 5.64
N ILE A 40 -19.39 -6.08 6.90
CA ILE A 40 -18.23 -5.38 7.47
C ILE A 40 -17.06 -6.33 7.34
N VAL A 41 -16.23 -6.08 6.33
CA VAL A 41 -15.02 -6.86 6.05
C VAL A 41 -13.88 -6.27 6.86
N ASN A 42 -13.66 -6.81 8.06
CA ASN A 42 -12.63 -6.35 8.98
C ASN A 42 -11.36 -7.21 8.86
N SER A 43 -10.27 -6.74 9.45
CA SER A 43 -8.98 -7.43 9.50
C SER A 43 -8.31 -7.33 10.87
N PHE A 44 -9.11 -7.27 11.93
CA PHE A 44 -8.64 -7.23 13.31
C PHE A 44 -7.72 -8.42 13.62
N THR A 45 -6.60 -8.12 14.25
CA THR A 45 -5.70 -9.09 14.89
C THR A 45 -4.81 -8.39 15.91
N GLN A 46 -4.36 -9.11 16.92
CA GLN A 46 -3.40 -8.62 17.92
C GLN A 46 -1.94 -8.76 17.46
N PHE A 47 -1.67 -9.44 16.35
CA PHE A 47 -0.33 -9.61 15.78
C PHE A 47 0.16 -8.39 15.00
N VAL A 48 -0.69 -7.43 14.67
CA VAL A 48 -0.39 -6.31 13.78
C VAL A 48 -0.73 -4.99 14.48
N PRO A 49 0.23 -4.12 14.80
CA PRO A 49 -0.03 -2.83 15.44
C PRO A 49 -1.06 -1.97 14.71
N GLY A 50 -1.06 -2.04 13.38
CA GLY A 50 -2.04 -1.37 12.52
C GLY A 50 -3.47 -1.91 12.63
N HIS A 51 -3.70 -3.04 13.30
CA HIS A 51 -4.98 -3.74 13.34
C HIS A 51 -5.53 -3.99 14.75
N THR A 52 -4.75 -3.78 15.80
CA THR A 52 -5.15 -4.05 17.19
C THR A 52 -6.41 -3.28 17.62
N HIS A 53 -6.63 -2.09 17.08
CA HIS A 53 -7.75 -1.21 17.38
C HIS A 53 -8.98 -1.45 16.50
N LEU A 54 -8.91 -2.31 15.46
CA LEU A 54 -9.99 -2.48 14.49
C LEU A 54 -11.19 -3.26 15.01
N HIS A 55 -11.04 -4.00 16.12
CA HIS A 55 -12.15 -4.73 16.73
C HIS A 55 -13.29 -3.79 17.20
N GLU A 56 -12.94 -2.74 17.92
CA GLU A 56 -13.92 -1.76 18.40
C GLU A 56 -14.56 -0.98 17.24
N ILE A 57 -13.80 -0.75 16.19
CA ILE A 57 -14.24 0.01 15.02
C ILE A 57 -15.30 -0.74 14.22
N GLY A 58 -15.17 -2.05 14.06
CA GLY A 58 -16.20 -2.87 13.42
C GLY A 58 -17.57 -2.70 14.10
N GLN A 59 -17.59 -2.60 15.43
CA GLN A 59 -18.83 -2.39 16.20
C GLN A 59 -19.38 -0.96 16.03
N ILE A 60 -18.54 0.07 15.93
CA ILE A 60 -18.95 1.45 15.62
C ILE A 60 -19.60 1.52 14.25
N VAL A 61 -18.97 0.91 13.25
CA VAL A 61 -19.48 0.83 11.87
C VAL A 61 -20.81 0.09 11.83
N LYS A 62 -20.92 -1.06 12.52
CA LYS A 62 -22.17 -1.82 12.63
C LYS A 62 -23.31 -0.97 13.19
N GLN A 63 -23.07 -0.28 14.29
CA GLN A 63 -24.08 0.57 14.93
C GLN A 63 -24.54 1.70 13.99
N GLU A 64 -23.63 2.30 13.23
CA GLU A 64 -23.95 3.39 12.32
C GLU A 64 -24.79 2.91 11.11
N ILE A 65 -24.47 1.74 10.55
CA ILE A 65 -25.25 1.09 9.49
C ILE A 65 -26.66 0.73 9.99
N GLU A 66 -26.75 0.16 11.19
CA GLU A 66 -28.03 -0.26 11.78
C GLU A 66 -28.95 0.91 12.12
N LYS A 67 -28.40 2.07 12.50
CA LYS A 67 -29.19 3.32 12.64
C LYS A 67 -29.88 3.74 11.35
N MET A 68 -29.31 3.38 10.20
CA MET A 68 -29.92 3.63 8.87
C MET A 68 -30.89 2.52 8.44
N GLY A 69 -31.14 1.53 9.32
CA GLY A 69 -32.17 0.49 9.16
C GLY A 69 -31.74 -0.73 8.35
N CYS A 70 -30.47 -0.82 7.92
CA CYS A 70 -29.89 -2.02 7.32
C CYS A 70 -29.36 -3.00 8.37
N TYR A 71 -29.19 -4.26 8.02
CA TYR A 71 -28.45 -5.23 8.83
C TYR A 71 -26.99 -5.23 8.44
N ALA A 72 -26.11 -5.22 9.43
CA ALA A 72 -24.67 -5.31 9.22
C ALA A 72 -24.09 -6.55 9.90
N ALA A 73 -23.29 -7.32 9.14
CA ALA A 73 -22.62 -8.52 9.63
C ALA A 73 -21.10 -8.38 9.47
N GLU A 74 -20.38 -8.47 10.59
CA GLU A 74 -18.92 -8.38 10.62
C GLU A 74 -18.27 -9.75 10.51
N PHE A 75 -17.19 -9.84 9.76
CA PHE A 75 -16.23 -10.94 9.79
C PHE A 75 -14.81 -10.42 9.61
N ASN A 76 -13.81 -11.20 10.05
CA ASN A 76 -12.41 -10.86 9.88
C ASN A 76 -11.75 -11.75 8.84
N THR A 77 -10.92 -11.15 7.98
CA THR A 77 -9.91 -11.86 7.23
C THR A 77 -8.58 -11.88 7.99
N ILE A 78 -7.62 -12.66 7.50
CA ILE A 78 -6.26 -12.69 8.08
C ILE A 78 -5.51 -11.39 7.81
N ALA A 79 -4.55 -11.07 8.67
CA ALA A 79 -3.56 -10.02 8.45
C ALA A 79 -2.20 -10.50 8.95
N ILE A 80 -1.15 -10.23 8.17
CA ILE A 80 0.26 -10.49 8.52
C ILE A 80 0.95 -9.15 8.67
N ASP A 81 1.76 -9.00 9.71
CA ASP A 81 2.62 -7.84 9.90
C ASP A 81 3.93 -8.05 9.15
N ASP A 82 4.14 -7.26 8.09
CA ASP A 82 5.35 -7.36 7.28
C ASP A 82 6.59 -6.93 8.08
N GLY A 83 6.46 -5.96 9.00
CA GLY A 83 7.57 -5.52 9.85
C GLY A 83 8.05 -6.59 10.82
N ILE A 84 7.12 -7.31 11.47
CA ILE A 84 7.43 -8.40 12.40
C ILE A 84 7.93 -9.63 11.65
N ALA A 85 7.36 -9.92 10.46
CA ALA A 85 7.77 -11.07 9.64
C ALA A 85 9.10 -10.84 8.88
N MET A 86 9.57 -9.60 8.80
CA MET A 86 10.74 -9.24 7.99
C MET A 86 12.04 -9.79 8.56
N GLY A 87 12.93 -10.27 7.67
CA GLY A 87 14.23 -10.78 8.03
C GLY A 87 14.27 -12.26 8.42
N HIS A 88 13.13 -12.97 8.37
CA HIS A 88 13.04 -14.41 8.57
C HIS A 88 12.01 -15.05 7.63
N ASP A 89 11.86 -16.36 7.65
CA ASP A 89 11.01 -17.15 6.76
C ASP A 89 9.50 -16.84 6.87
N GLY A 90 9.06 -16.20 7.95
CA GLY A 90 7.71 -15.67 8.08
C GLY A 90 7.31 -14.70 6.97
N MET A 91 8.28 -13.98 6.40
CA MET A 91 8.03 -13.01 5.34
C MET A 91 7.59 -13.65 4.01
N LEU A 92 7.86 -14.93 3.81
CA LEU A 92 7.38 -15.69 2.65
C LEU A 92 5.85 -15.78 2.59
N TYR A 93 5.17 -15.68 3.72
CA TYR A 93 3.71 -15.75 3.80
C TYR A 93 3.00 -14.42 3.52
N SER A 94 3.74 -13.31 3.51
CA SER A 94 3.16 -11.99 3.35
C SER A 94 2.45 -11.81 2.00
N LEU A 95 3.16 -11.85 0.87
CA LEU A 95 2.52 -11.66 -0.45
C LEU A 95 1.45 -12.71 -0.76
N PRO A 96 1.64 -14.00 -0.50
CA PRO A 96 0.59 -15.02 -0.70
C PRO A 96 -0.68 -14.74 0.10
N SER A 97 -0.59 -14.10 1.27
CA SER A 97 -1.77 -13.75 2.07
C SER A 97 -2.72 -12.79 1.35
N ARG A 98 -2.23 -11.94 0.44
CA ARG A 98 -3.05 -11.03 -0.36
C ARG A 98 -4.13 -11.79 -1.14
N ASP A 99 -3.76 -12.87 -1.81
CA ASP A 99 -4.67 -13.71 -2.59
C ASP A 99 -5.65 -14.47 -1.67
N ILE A 100 -5.18 -14.94 -0.51
CA ILE A 100 -6.04 -15.62 0.49
C ILE A 100 -7.04 -14.63 1.10
N ILE A 101 -6.63 -13.39 1.34
CA ILE A 101 -7.52 -12.32 1.80
C ILE A 101 -8.63 -12.11 0.77
N ALA A 102 -8.27 -11.97 -0.51
CA ALA A 102 -9.25 -11.82 -1.59
C ALA A 102 -10.23 -12.98 -1.63
N ASP A 103 -9.73 -14.23 -1.57
CA ASP A 103 -10.57 -15.42 -1.54
C ASP A 103 -11.48 -15.43 -0.31
N SER A 104 -10.95 -15.17 0.88
CA SER A 104 -11.74 -15.22 2.12
C SER A 104 -12.92 -14.25 2.10
N VAL A 105 -12.70 -13.05 1.55
CA VAL A 105 -13.76 -12.04 1.38
C VAL A 105 -14.80 -12.51 0.36
N GLU A 106 -14.34 -13.01 -0.78
CA GLU A 106 -15.21 -13.55 -1.83
C GLU A 106 -16.06 -14.70 -1.31
N TYR A 107 -15.46 -15.67 -0.58
CA TYR A 107 -16.18 -16.79 0.04
C TYR A 107 -17.28 -16.30 0.98
N MET A 108 -16.96 -15.43 1.92
CA MET A 108 -17.91 -14.94 2.92
C MET A 108 -19.07 -14.18 2.28
N VAL A 109 -18.76 -13.25 1.37
CA VAL A 109 -19.75 -12.39 0.72
C VAL A 109 -20.64 -13.20 -0.23
N ASN A 110 -20.07 -14.14 -1.01
CA ASN A 110 -20.84 -14.96 -1.94
C ASN A 110 -21.67 -16.03 -1.23
N ALA A 111 -21.14 -16.69 -0.19
CA ALA A 111 -21.88 -17.70 0.56
C ALA A 111 -23.08 -17.11 1.32
N HIS A 112 -22.93 -15.95 1.93
CA HIS A 112 -23.97 -15.30 2.72
C HIS A 112 -24.79 -14.27 1.95
N LYS A 113 -24.46 -14.06 0.65
CA LYS A 113 -25.19 -13.17 -0.25
C LYS A 113 -25.31 -11.73 0.25
N ALA A 114 -24.25 -11.20 0.86
CA ALA A 114 -24.24 -9.78 1.23
C ALA A 114 -24.41 -8.89 -0.02
N ASP A 115 -25.13 -7.78 0.15
CA ASP A 115 -25.52 -6.89 -0.93
C ASP A 115 -24.49 -5.77 -1.17
N ALA A 116 -23.80 -5.36 -0.13
CA ALA A 116 -22.74 -4.35 -0.19
C ALA A 116 -21.69 -4.64 0.89
N MET A 117 -20.54 -3.98 0.83
CA MET A 117 -19.52 -4.15 1.84
C MET A 117 -18.75 -2.87 2.16
N ILE A 118 -18.33 -2.76 3.43
CA ILE A 118 -17.33 -1.80 3.89
C ILE A 118 -16.07 -2.58 4.28
N CYS A 119 -14.94 -2.21 3.69
CA CYS A 119 -13.65 -2.83 3.90
C CYS A 119 -12.83 -2.03 4.91
N ILE A 120 -12.52 -2.64 6.06
CA ILE A 120 -11.69 -2.08 7.14
C ILE A 120 -10.31 -2.73 7.05
N SER A 121 -9.42 -2.07 6.33
CA SER A 121 -8.06 -2.53 6.06
C SER A 121 -7.05 -1.58 6.70
N ASN A 122 -5.79 -1.97 6.77
CA ASN A 122 -4.74 -1.01 7.14
C ASN A 122 -3.33 -1.41 6.69
N CYS A 123 -3.00 -2.71 6.65
CA CYS A 123 -1.64 -3.18 6.42
C CYS A 123 -1.40 -3.59 4.95
N ASP A 124 -0.13 -3.85 4.64
CA ASP A 124 0.45 -3.97 3.30
C ASP A 124 -0.32 -4.86 2.33
N LYS A 125 -0.73 -6.05 2.77
CA LYS A 125 -1.39 -7.04 1.88
C LYS A 125 -2.90 -7.05 2.04
N VAL A 126 -3.40 -6.49 3.15
CA VAL A 126 -4.83 -6.47 3.46
C VAL A 126 -5.59 -5.54 2.53
N THR A 127 -5.11 -4.31 2.38
CA THR A 127 -5.75 -3.32 1.48
C THR A 127 -5.80 -3.82 0.03
N PRO A 128 -4.70 -4.27 -0.60
CA PRO A 128 -4.79 -4.80 -1.96
C PRO A 128 -5.57 -6.11 -2.07
N GLY A 129 -5.53 -7.00 -1.07
CA GLY A 129 -6.35 -8.22 -1.08
C GLY A 129 -7.84 -7.92 -1.06
N MET A 130 -8.28 -6.97 -0.23
CA MET A 130 -9.67 -6.52 -0.21
C MET A 130 -10.06 -5.77 -1.51
N LEU A 131 -9.14 -5.00 -2.13
CA LEU A 131 -9.37 -4.37 -3.43
C LEU A 131 -9.58 -5.43 -4.53
N MET A 132 -8.76 -6.50 -4.56
CA MET A 132 -8.96 -7.62 -5.47
C MET A 132 -10.35 -8.23 -5.29
N ALA A 133 -10.78 -8.49 -4.05
CA ALA A 133 -12.11 -9.00 -3.78
C ALA A 133 -13.23 -8.05 -4.22
N ALA A 134 -13.06 -6.73 -4.02
CA ALA A 134 -14.01 -5.72 -4.47
C ALA A 134 -14.20 -5.74 -5.99
N MET A 135 -13.10 -5.88 -6.73
CA MET A 135 -13.13 -5.96 -8.19
C MET A 135 -13.77 -7.28 -8.69
N ARG A 136 -13.53 -8.41 -8.01
CA ARG A 136 -14.18 -9.69 -8.32
C ARG A 136 -15.69 -9.66 -8.09
N LEU A 137 -16.09 -9.19 -6.90
CA LEU A 137 -17.49 -9.19 -6.45
C LEU A 137 -18.35 -8.14 -7.15
N ASN A 138 -17.79 -7.00 -7.46
CA ASN A 138 -18.43 -5.86 -8.12
C ASN A 138 -19.80 -5.48 -7.52
N ILE A 139 -19.87 -5.43 -6.20
CA ILE A 139 -21.03 -4.92 -5.42
C ILE A 139 -20.67 -3.57 -4.80
N PRO A 140 -21.64 -2.73 -4.41
CA PRO A 140 -21.32 -1.45 -3.76
C PRO A 140 -20.33 -1.65 -2.61
N THR A 141 -19.20 -0.95 -2.68
CA THR A 141 -18.07 -1.13 -1.76
C THR A 141 -17.44 0.21 -1.40
N ILE A 142 -17.07 0.37 -0.13
CA ILE A 142 -16.28 1.49 0.35
C ILE A 142 -15.12 0.99 1.21
N PHE A 143 -13.99 1.68 1.15
CA PHE A 143 -12.84 1.42 1.99
C PHE A 143 -12.70 2.47 3.08
N CYS A 144 -12.29 2.03 4.27
CA CYS A 144 -11.87 2.90 5.35
C CYS A 144 -10.73 2.25 6.11
N SER A 145 -9.53 2.82 5.99
CA SER A 145 -8.33 2.26 6.62
C SER A 145 -8.24 2.59 8.11
N GLY A 146 -7.54 1.72 8.87
CA GLY A 146 -7.27 1.96 10.29
C GLY A 146 -6.40 3.19 10.58
N GLY A 147 -5.77 3.76 9.57
CA GLY A 147 -4.97 4.97 9.63
C GLY A 147 -3.49 4.76 9.97
N PRO A 148 -2.64 5.75 9.63
CA PRO A 148 -1.23 5.74 9.95
C PRO A 148 -0.98 5.92 11.46
N MET A 149 0.13 5.35 11.92
CA MET A 149 0.70 5.58 13.24
C MET A 149 1.30 6.98 13.31
N GLU A 150 1.35 7.56 14.50
CA GLU A 150 2.15 8.78 14.75
C GLU A 150 3.64 8.47 14.57
N ALA A 151 4.42 9.45 14.12
CA ALA A 151 5.87 9.31 14.08
C ALA A 151 6.45 9.25 15.49
N GLY A 152 7.31 8.28 15.75
CA GLY A 152 8.11 8.22 16.97
C GLY A 152 9.12 9.38 17.07
N ARG A 153 9.73 9.57 18.25
CA ARG A 153 10.71 10.64 18.49
C ARG A 153 11.90 10.12 19.28
N TRP A 154 13.08 10.35 18.74
CA TRP A 154 14.35 10.05 19.41
C TRP A 154 15.30 11.23 19.30
N LYS A 155 15.80 11.73 20.43
CA LYS A 155 16.74 12.90 20.51
C LYS A 155 16.28 14.14 19.70
N GLY A 156 14.96 14.36 19.62
CA GLY A 156 14.40 15.50 18.89
C GLY A 156 14.07 15.23 17.42
N GLU A 157 14.53 14.13 16.85
CA GLU A 157 14.29 13.72 15.47
C GLU A 157 13.13 12.72 15.37
N ASN A 158 12.52 12.59 14.19
CA ASN A 158 11.55 11.55 13.92
C ASN A 158 12.23 10.18 13.96
N ALA A 159 11.54 9.19 14.54
CA ALA A 159 11.97 7.81 14.61
C ALA A 159 10.85 6.89 14.12
N ASP A 160 11.23 5.76 13.56
CA ASP A 160 10.34 4.73 13.06
C ASP A 160 11.00 3.34 13.13
N LEU A 161 10.32 2.32 12.60
CA LEU A 161 10.85 0.96 12.49
C LEU A 161 12.26 0.92 11.87
N ILE A 162 12.51 1.72 10.82
CA ILE A 162 13.80 1.74 10.12
C ILE A 162 14.90 2.28 11.03
N THR A 163 14.57 3.29 11.83
CA THR A 163 15.49 3.85 12.83
C THR A 163 15.95 2.76 13.81
N ALA A 164 15.01 1.96 14.32
CA ALA A 164 15.32 0.86 15.23
C ALA A 164 16.17 -0.24 14.55
N MET A 165 15.84 -0.60 13.29
CA MET A 165 16.59 -1.61 12.54
C MET A 165 18.04 -1.18 12.25
N ILE A 166 18.27 0.06 11.86
CA ILE A 166 19.61 0.60 11.62
C ILE A 166 20.40 0.64 12.93
N ALA A 167 19.79 1.12 14.01
CA ALA A 167 20.42 1.19 15.31
C ALA A 167 20.80 -0.21 15.86
N GLY A 168 19.95 -1.22 15.63
CA GLY A 168 20.22 -2.59 16.03
C GLY A 168 21.38 -3.26 15.28
N ALA A 169 21.72 -2.77 14.07
CA ALA A 169 22.84 -3.25 13.27
C ALA A 169 24.13 -2.43 13.50
N ASP A 170 24.02 -1.26 14.12
CA ASP A 170 25.15 -0.36 14.37
C ASP A 170 25.83 -0.70 15.69
N LYS A 171 27.10 -1.12 15.62
CA LYS A 171 27.92 -1.50 16.78
C LYS A 171 28.29 -0.34 17.71
N ASP A 172 28.15 0.90 17.22
CA ASP A 172 28.44 2.10 17.99
C ASP A 172 27.23 2.55 18.84
N VAL A 173 26.06 1.98 18.62
CA VAL A 173 24.86 2.21 19.44
C VAL A 173 24.86 1.29 20.65
N SER A 174 24.77 1.86 21.86
CA SER A 174 24.70 1.08 23.10
C SER A 174 23.38 0.34 23.24
N ASP A 175 23.36 -0.81 23.92
CA ASP A 175 22.13 -1.57 24.22
C ASP A 175 21.08 -0.72 24.95
N SER A 176 21.53 0.19 25.83
CA SER A 176 20.65 1.12 26.56
C SER A 176 19.97 2.13 25.63
N ASP A 177 20.68 2.64 24.63
CA ASP A 177 20.07 3.57 23.65
C ASP A 177 19.20 2.79 22.67
N LEU A 178 19.60 1.59 22.26
CA LEU A 178 18.77 0.72 21.41
C LEU A 178 17.43 0.43 22.09
N GLN A 179 17.41 0.03 23.36
CA GLN A 179 16.17 -0.22 24.09
C GLN A 179 15.25 1.03 24.18
N LYS A 180 15.84 2.22 24.30
CA LYS A 180 15.04 3.48 24.27
C LYS A 180 14.46 3.75 22.89
N ILE A 181 15.22 3.49 21.82
CA ILE A 181 14.73 3.61 20.43
C ILE A 181 13.58 2.65 20.19
N GLU A 182 13.71 1.38 20.57
CA GLU A 182 12.65 0.38 20.50
C GLU A 182 11.37 0.84 21.22
N GLY A 183 11.50 1.47 22.37
CA GLY A 183 10.37 1.98 23.16
C GLY A 183 9.67 3.22 22.59
N CYS A 184 10.29 3.94 21.65
CA CYS A 184 9.75 5.20 21.13
C CYS A 184 9.56 5.24 19.60
N ALA A 185 10.13 4.30 18.85
CA ALA A 185 10.06 4.30 17.39
C ALA A 185 8.64 4.08 16.86
N CYS A 186 7.83 3.27 17.56
CA CYS A 186 6.46 2.93 17.19
C CYS A 186 5.49 3.23 18.34
N PRO A 187 4.96 4.47 18.46
CA PRO A 187 4.30 4.94 19.67
C PRO A 187 2.81 4.56 19.78
N GLY A 188 2.36 3.46 19.16
CA GLY A 188 0.99 3.01 19.35
C GLY A 188 0.34 2.33 18.16
N CYS A 189 -0.99 2.42 18.09
CA CYS A 189 -1.75 1.81 16.99
C CYS A 189 -1.65 2.63 15.70
N GLY A 190 -1.87 1.94 14.59
CA GLY A 190 -1.77 2.46 13.23
C GLY A 190 -0.77 1.66 12.40
N CYS A 191 -0.83 1.80 11.09
CA CYS A 191 0.23 1.28 10.22
C CYS A 191 1.47 2.20 10.29
N CYS A 192 2.47 1.99 9.46
CA CYS A 192 3.71 2.77 9.51
C CYS A 192 3.48 4.29 9.51
N SER A 193 4.38 5.07 10.13
CA SER A 193 4.31 6.53 10.13
C SER A 193 4.83 7.18 8.84
N GLY A 194 5.62 6.45 8.03
CA GLY A 194 6.13 6.89 6.74
C GLY A 194 5.27 6.44 5.55
N MET A 195 5.63 6.86 4.33
CA MET A 195 4.99 6.43 3.09
C MET A 195 5.55 5.07 2.64
N PHE A 196 5.31 4.05 3.47
CA PHE A 196 5.61 2.66 3.20
C PHE A 196 4.42 2.02 2.47
N THR A 197 4.44 0.71 2.23
CA THR A 197 3.43 0.05 1.41
C THR A 197 2.01 0.23 1.94
N ALA A 198 1.79 0.11 3.26
CA ALA A 198 0.48 0.26 3.88
C ALA A 198 -0.14 1.63 3.61
N ASN A 199 0.59 2.72 3.92
CA ASN A 199 0.12 4.08 3.69
C ASN A 199 0.01 4.41 2.19
N SER A 200 0.92 3.90 1.37
CA SER A 200 0.82 4.05 -0.09
C SER A 200 -0.50 3.44 -0.58
N MET A 201 -0.82 2.19 -0.24
CA MET A 201 -2.06 1.56 -0.67
C MET A 201 -3.32 2.24 -0.14
N ASN A 202 -3.30 2.71 1.13
CA ASN A 202 -4.42 3.48 1.70
C ASN A 202 -4.63 4.82 0.97
N SER A 203 -3.54 5.47 0.55
CA SER A 203 -3.56 6.70 -0.25
C SER A 203 -4.04 6.45 -1.68
N LEU A 204 -3.58 5.37 -2.31
CA LEU A 204 -4.01 4.98 -3.65
C LEU A 204 -5.49 4.58 -3.70
N THR A 205 -6.02 3.96 -2.64
CA THR A 205 -7.46 3.66 -2.53
C THR A 205 -8.31 4.93 -2.50
N GLU A 206 -7.79 6.01 -1.87
CA GLU A 206 -8.41 7.33 -1.89
C GLU A 206 -8.35 7.96 -3.30
N ALA A 207 -7.21 7.85 -3.99
CA ALA A 207 -7.01 8.37 -5.35
C ALA A 207 -7.83 7.62 -6.41
N ILE A 208 -7.99 6.29 -6.28
CA ILE A 208 -8.88 5.47 -7.13
C ILE A 208 -10.33 5.93 -6.98
N GLY A 209 -10.70 6.47 -5.81
CA GLY A 209 -12.05 6.93 -5.51
C GLY A 209 -12.88 5.97 -4.68
N LEU A 210 -12.33 4.86 -4.18
CA LEU A 210 -13.04 3.87 -3.35
C LEU A 210 -13.03 4.20 -1.85
N ALA A 211 -12.39 5.29 -1.44
CA ALA A 211 -12.37 5.78 -0.06
C ALA A 211 -12.68 7.28 0.00
N LEU A 212 -13.13 7.73 1.18
CA LEU A 212 -13.37 9.15 1.45
C LEU A 212 -12.04 9.90 1.64
N PRO A 213 -12.01 11.24 1.42
CA PRO A 213 -10.82 12.05 1.67
C PRO A 213 -10.30 11.91 3.10
N GLY A 214 -8.97 11.87 3.24
CA GLY A 214 -8.30 11.66 4.52
C GLY A 214 -8.08 10.19 4.89
N ASN A 215 -8.55 9.25 4.06
CA ASN A 215 -8.34 7.82 4.30
C ASN A 215 -6.86 7.47 4.45
N GLY A 216 -5.99 8.03 3.62
CA GLY A 216 -4.55 7.75 3.63
C GLY A 216 -3.76 8.47 4.71
N THR A 217 -4.29 9.55 5.33
CA THR A 217 -3.42 10.48 6.09
C THR A 217 -3.88 10.83 7.50
N ILE A 218 -5.16 10.70 7.86
CA ILE A 218 -5.61 10.95 9.24
C ILE A 218 -4.99 9.90 10.17
N LEU A 219 -4.36 10.33 11.26
CA LEU A 219 -3.75 9.44 12.25
C LEU A 219 -4.76 8.49 12.90
N ALA A 220 -4.36 7.26 13.17
CA ALA A 220 -5.20 6.26 13.85
C ALA A 220 -5.66 6.71 15.24
N THR A 221 -4.79 7.41 15.98
CA THR A 221 -5.08 7.91 17.34
C THR A 221 -5.98 9.13 17.37
N HIS A 222 -6.14 9.86 16.23
CA HIS A 222 -6.95 11.08 16.21
C HIS A 222 -8.45 10.79 16.15
N LYS A 223 -9.26 11.55 16.91
CA LYS A 223 -10.73 11.38 16.96
C LYS A 223 -11.41 11.45 15.58
N ASP A 224 -10.89 12.24 14.66
CA ASP A 224 -11.45 12.40 13.32
C ASP A 224 -11.42 11.11 12.51
N ARG A 225 -10.54 10.16 12.85
CA ARG A 225 -10.54 8.83 12.24
C ARG A 225 -11.84 8.07 12.53
N ILE A 226 -12.40 8.19 13.74
CA ILE A 226 -13.70 7.59 14.08
C ILE A 226 -14.82 8.20 13.23
N GLU A 227 -14.81 9.51 13.02
CA GLU A 227 -15.83 10.20 12.22
C GLU A 227 -15.73 9.81 10.74
N LEU A 228 -14.52 9.55 10.23
CA LEU A 228 -14.32 8.98 8.89
C LEU A 228 -15.02 7.62 8.75
N PHE A 229 -14.89 6.73 9.73
CA PHE A 229 -15.57 5.43 9.74
C PHE A 229 -17.09 5.57 9.77
N ARG A 230 -17.62 6.49 10.58
CA ARG A 230 -19.07 6.79 10.60
C ARG A 230 -19.57 7.32 9.26
N ALA A 231 -18.82 8.23 8.64
CA ALA A 231 -19.15 8.76 7.32
C ALA A 231 -19.13 7.67 6.25
N ALA A 232 -18.10 6.81 6.26
CA ALA A 232 -18.01 5.67 5.34
C ALA A 232 -19.17 4.68 5.54
N ALA A 233 -19.55 4.40 6.79
CA ALA A 233 -20.71 3.55 7.11
C ALA A 233 -22.02 4.12 6.56
N ARG A 234 -22.25 5.42 6.70
CA ARG A 234 -23.41 6.08 6.10
C ARG A 234 -23.37 6.06 4.57
N GLN A 235 -22.19 6.29 4.00
CA GLN A 235 -22.03 6.33 2.54
C GLN A 235 -22.29 4.98 1.89
N ILE A 236 -21.83 3.87 2.48
CA ILE A 236 -22.07 2.53 1.89
C ILE A 236 -23.55 2.16 1.89
N VAL A 237 -24.31 2.56 2.92
CA VAL A 237 -25.75 2.34 2.94
C VAL A 237 -26.44 3.14 1.82
N LYS A 238 -26.05 4.42 1.61
CA LYS A 238 -26.57 5.24 0.49
C LYS A 238 -26.27 4.59 -0.85
N ASN A 239 -25.04 4.12 -1.05
CA ASN A 239 -24.63 3.50 -2.31
C ASN A 239 -25.36 2.16 -2.55
N ALA A 240 -25.61 1.38 -1.52
CA ALA A 240 -26.41 0.16 -1.64
C ALA A 240 -27.84 0.49 -2.10
N PHE A 241 -28.48 1.48 -1.52
CA PHE A 241 -29.81 1.89 -1.97
C PHE A 241 -29.78 2.50 -3.38
N ALA A 242 -28.81 3.33 -3.71
CA ALA A 242 -28.65 3.89 -5.06
C ALA A 242 -28.57 2.77 -6.12
N TYR A 243 -27.77 1.73 -5.86
CA TYR A 243 -27.67 0.59 -6.77
C TYR A 243 -28.98 -0.22 -6.83
N TYR A 244 -29.48 -0.72 -5.69
CA TYR A 244 -30.60 -1.65 -5.68
C TYR A 244 -31.96 -0.97 -5.94
N GLN A 245 -32.20 0.23 -5.45
CA GLN A 245 -33.47 0.94 -5.63
C GLN A 245 -33.52 1.75 -6.91
N ASP A 246 -32.44 2.51 -7.18
CA ASP A 246 -32.42 3.49 -8.27
C ASP A 246 -31.73 2.96 -9.54
N GLY A 247 -30.99 1.85 -9.44
CA GLY A 247 -30.24 1.23 -10.53
C GLY A 247 -29.02 2.02 -10.94
N ASP A 248 -28.41 2.73 -9.98
CA ASP A 248 -27.18 3.50 -10.22
C ASP A 248 -25.96 2.57 -10.17
N GLU A 249 -25.44 2.20 -11.33
CA GLU A 249 -24.24 1.38 -11.48
C GLU A 249 -22.93 2.16 -11.26
N SER A 250 -23.00 3.49 -11.18
CA SER A 250 -21.81 4.33 -10.99
C SER A 250 -21.15 4.14 -9.62
N VAL A 251 -21.88 3.56 -8.66
CA VAL A 251 -21.41 3.26 -7.31
C VAL A 251 -20.65 1.91 -7.19
N LEU A 252 -20.57 1.15 -8.26
CA LEU A 252 -19.90 -0.15 -8.28
C LEU A 252 -18.37 0.00 -8.39
N PRO A 253 -17.58 -0.90 -7.77
CA PRO A 253 -16.12 -0.83 -7.82
C PRO A 253 -15.53 -0.74 -9.23
N ARG A 254 -16.02 -1.54 -10.19
CA ARG A 254 -15.52 -1.52 -11.58
C ARG A 254 -15.91 -0.25 -12.34
N SER A 255 -16.97 0.45 -11.90
CA SER A 255 -17.35 1.75 -12.46
C SER A 255 -16.52 2.91 -11.91
N ILE A 256 -16.00 2.77 -10.69
CA ILE A 256 -15.13 3.73 -10.01
C ILE A 256 -13.66 3.48 -10.37
N ALA A 257 -13.18 2.26 -10.14
CA ALA A 257 -11.79 1.86 -10.39
C ALA A 257 -11.56 1.53 -11.88
N THR A 258 -11.81 2.52 -12.73
CA THR A 258 -11.57 2.46 -14.18
C THR A 258 -10.08 2.57 -14.50
N ARG A 259 -9.69 2.34 -15.76
CA ARG A 259 -8.32 2.55 -16.22
C ARG A 259 -7.80 3.94 -15.86
N ASP A 260 -8.60 4.98 -16.02
CA ASP A 260 -8.20 6.36 -15.67
C ASP A 260 -8.00 6.54 -14.16
N ALA A 261 -8.78 5.85 -13.32
CA ALA A 261 -8.56 5.82 -11.88
C ALA A 261 -7.23 5.16 -11.51
N PHE A 262 -6.86 4.05 -12.16
CA PHE A 262 -5.55 3.40 -11.99
C PHE A 262 -4.40 4.31 -12.45
N LEU A 263 -4.57 5.01 -13.56
CA LEU A 263 -3.58 5.98 -14.03
C LEU A 263 -3.42 7.15 -13.05
N ASN A 264 -4.50 7.67 -12.46
CA ASN A 264 -4.45 8.70 -11.43
C ASN A 264 -3.75 8.20 -10.15
N ALA A 265 -4.08 6.99 -9.72
CA ALA A 265 -3.45 6.37 -8.56
C ALA A 265 -1.94 6.20 -8.78
N MET A 266 -1.52 5.71 -9.94
CA MET A 266 -0.09 5.56 -10.26
C MET A 266 0.61 6.90 -10.42
N THR A 267 -0.07 7.91 -10.97
CA THR A 267 0.43 9.30 -11.03
C THR A 267 0.70 9.84 -9.62
N LEU A 268 -0.24 9.65 -8.69
CA LEU A 268 -0.06 9.99 -7.29
C LEU A 268 1.13 9.25 -6.66
N ASP A 269 1.23 7.94 -6.88
CA ASP A 269 2.27 7.10 -6.30
C ASP A 269 3.68 7.55 -6.72
N ILE A 270 3.85 7.85 -8.00
CA ILE A 270 5.08 8.41 -8.56
C ILE A 270 5.39 9.79 -7.96
N ALA A 271 4.37 10.65 -7.84
CA ALA A 271 4.54 12.01 -7.32
C ALA A 271 4.87 12.05 -5.82
N MET A 272 4.42 11.09 -5.04
CA MET A 272 4.71 11.00 -3.60
C MET A 272 5.89 10.10 -3.25
N GLY A 273 6.52 9.47 -4.25
CA GLY A 273 7.61 8.52 -4.03
C GLY A 273 7.18 7.35 -3.14
N GLY A 274 6.04 6.75 -3.47
CA GLY A 274 5.45 5.65 -2.71
C GLY A 274 6.27 4.37 -2.73
N SER A 275 5.66 3.28 -2.30
CA SER A 275 6.32 1.97 -2.26
C SER A 275 6.38 1.30 -3.62
N THR A 276 7.49 0.64 -3.96
CA THR A 276 7.56 -0.20 -5.17
C THR A 276 6.56 -1.36 -5.15
N ASN A 277 6.11 -1.80 -3.97
CA ASN A 277 5.11 -2.85 -3.83
C ASN A 277 3.74 -2.46 -4.40
N THR A 278 3.43 -1.17 -4.46
CA THR A 278 2.18 -0.67 -5.08
C THR A 278 2.05 -1.06 -6.54
N VAL A 279 3.18 -1.14 -7.27
CA VAL A 279 3.22 -1.63 -8.65
C VAL A 279 2.65 -3.03 -8.74
N LEU A 280 3.15 -3.97 -7.89
CA LEU A 280 2.61 -5.33 -7.82
C LEU A 280 1.11 -5.34 -7.49
N HIS A 281 0.72 -4.51 -6.54
CA HIS A 281 -0.64 -4.52 -6.03
C HIS A 281 -1.64 -3.91 -7.00
N LEU A 282 -1.30 -2.80 -7.66
CA LEU A 282 -2.18 -2.20 -8.68
C LEU A 282 -2.34 -3.10 -9.90
N LEU A 283 -1.25 -3.75 -10.36
CA LEU A 283 -1.34 -4.74 -11.44
C LEU A 283 -2.24 -5.93 -11.06
N ALA A 284 -2.14 -6.41 -9.83
CA ALA A 284 -2.98 -7.48 -9.32
C ALA A 284 -4.47 -7.08 -9.27
N VAL A 285 -4.77 -5.91 -8.73
CA VAL A 285 -6.14 -5.39 -8.63
C VAL A 285 -6.73 -5.11 -10.02
N ALA A 286 -5.92 -4.58 -10.93
CA ALA A 286 -6.34 -4.35 -12.32
C ALA A 286 -6.68 -5.67 -13.04
N GLN A 287 -5.86 -6.71 -12.84
CA GLN A 287 -6.14 -8.04 -13.41
C GLN A 287 -7.46 -8.60 -12.92
N GLU A 288 -7.75 -8.53 -11.61
CA GLU A 288 -9.00 -9.00 -11.03
C GLU A 288 -10.25 -8.23 -11.50
N GLY A 289 -10.06 -6.97 -11.88
CA GLY A 289 -11.10 -6.10 -12.44
C GLY A 289 -11.18 -6.13 -13.95
N GLU A 290 -10.31 -6.89 -14.63
CA GLU A 290 -10.20 -6.91 -16.10
C GLU A 290 -9.89 -5.51 -16.67
N VAL A 291 -9.13 -4.70 -15.92
CA VAL A 291 -8.71 -3.35 -16.33
C VAL A 291 -7.42 -3.45 -17.11
N ASP A 292 -7.39 -2.87 -18.32
CA ASP A 292 -6.18 -2.83 -19.16
C ASP A 292 -5.17 -1.80 -18.63
N PHE A 293 -4.47 -2.19 -17.54
CA PHE A 293 -3.41 -1.42 -16.89
C PHE A 293 -2.15 -2.29 -16.78
N LYS A 294 -1.03 -1.81 -17.32
CA LYS A 294 0.20 -2.58 -17.52
C LYS A 294 1.44 -1.87 -17.04
N MET A 295 2.54 -2.60 -16.88
CA MET A 295 3.87 -2.07 -16.57
C MET A 295 4.30 -0.95 -17.54
N SER A 296 3.94 -1.06 -18.82
CA SER A 296 4.23 -0.03 -19.81
C SER A 296 3.49 1.30 -19.57
N ASP A 297 2.33 1.28 -18.90
CA ASP A 297 1.63 2.51 -18.51
C ASP A 297 2.37 3.18 -17.34
N ILE A 298 2.89 2.40 -16.41
CA ILE A 298 3.70 2.86 -15.28
C ILE A 298 5.00 3.51 -15.78
N ASP A 299 5.69 2.86 -16.72
CA ASP A 299 6.89 3.43 -17.34
C ASP A 299 6.60 4.78 -18.00
N LYS A 300 5.53 4.87 -18.81
CA LYS A 300 5.14 6.13 -19.47
C LYS A 300 4.87 7.24 -18.44
N LEU A 301 4.11 6.95 -17.37
CA LEU A 301 3.81 7.93 -16.33
C LEU A 301 5.09 8.39 -15.61
N SER A 302 5.98 7.46 -15.29
CA SER A 302 7.21 7.75 -14.54
C SER A 302 8.18 8.71 -15.25
N ARG A 303 8.03 8.86 -16.56
CA ARG A 303 8.85 9.76 -17.40
C ARG A 303 8.35 11.21 -17.40
N HIS A 304 7.12 11.47 -16.95
CA HIS A 304 6.46 12.77 -17.06
C HIS A 304 5.96 13.32 -15.73
N VAL A 305 5.74 12.45 -14.73
CA VAL A 305 5.23 12.85 -13.43
C VAL A 305 6.39 13.21 -12.51
N PRO A 306 6.49 14.47 -12.01
CA PRO A 306 7.54 14.88 -11.09
C PRO A 306 7.29 14.37 -9.68
N CYS A 307 8.33 14.32 -8.85
CA CYS A 307 8.22 14.02 -7.43
C CYS A 307 7.84 15.29 -6.66
N LEU A 308 6.59 15.39 -6.19
CA LEU A 308 6.04 16.57 -5.51
C LEU A 308 6.03 16.44 -3.99
N CYS A 309 6.13 15.23 -3.46
CA CYS A 309 6.10 14.98 -2.02
C CYS A 309 7.17 13.96 -1.64
N LYS A 310 7.92 14.24 -0.57
CA LYS A 310 8.87 13.27 0.02
C LYS A 310 8.55 13.08 1.49
N LEU A 311 8.28 11.84 1.87
CA LEU A 311 8.03 11.42 3.24
C LEU A 311 9.06 10.36 3.67
N ALA A 312 9.15 10.05 4.94
CA ALA A 312 9.95 8.92 5.41
C ALA A 312 9.62 7.65 4.58
N PRO A 313 10.59 6.88 4.15
CA PRO A 313 12.03 6.91 4.45
C PRO A 313 12.86 7.80 3.50
N ASN A 314 12.23 8.49 2.53
CA ASN A 314 12.94 9.32 1.53
C ASN A 314 13.43 10.65 2.12
N THR A 315 12.96 11.01 3.31
CA THR A 315 13.41 12.16 4.11
C THR A 315 13.20 11.88 5.60
N GLN A 316 14.02 12.47 6.46
CA GLN A 316 13.82 12.45 7.92
C GLN A 316 12.86 13.57 8.38
N LYS A 317 12.59 14.56 7.51
CA LYS A 317 11.87 15.78 7.89
C LYS A 317 10.36 15.59 8.00
N TYR A 318 9.78 14.76 7.13
CA TYR A 318 8.35 14.63 6.99
C TYR A 318 7.90 13.17 7.09
N SER A 319 6.82 12.94 7.80
CA SER A 319 6.06 11.69 7.84
C SER A 319 4.64 11.90 7.31
N VAL A 320 3.76 10.91 7.38
CA VAL A 320 2.39 11.00 6.85
C VAL A 320 1.57 12.08 7.58
N GLN A 321 1.84 12.34 8.86
CA GLN A 321 1.16 13.39 9.63
C GLN A 321 1.44 14.80 9.09
N GLU A 322 2.66 15.08 8.59
CA GLU A 322 3.00 16.33 7.93
C GLU A 322 2.38 16.43 6.54
N CYS A 323 2.25 15.32 5.83
CA CYS A 323 1.49 15.27 4.58
C CYS A 323 0.01 15.62 4.82
N ASN A 324 -0.61 15.07 5.88
CA ASN A 324 -1.97 15.44 6.27
C ASN A 324 -2.09 16.96 6.50
N ARG A 325 -1.16 17.54 7.25
CA ARG A 325 -1.10 19.01 7.50
C ARG A 325 -0.97 19.81 6.22
N ALA A 326 -0.37 19.24 5.16
CA ALA A 326 -0.20 19.87 3.85
C ALA A 326 -1.38 19.62 2.88
N VAL A 327 -2.57 19.29 3.42
CA VAL A 327 -3.81 18.98 2.71
C VAL A 327 -3.87 17.53 2.18
N GLY A 328 -2.98 16.66 2.64
CA GLY A 328 -3.06 15.23 2.42
C GLY A 328 -3.01 14.83 0.94
N ILE A 329 -3.69 13.74 0.63
CA ILE A 329 -3.68 13.14 -0.71
C ILE A 329 -4.32 14.05 -1.76
N LEU A 330 -5.44 14.69 -1.43
CA LEU A 330 -6.06 15.64 -2.34
C LEU A 330 -5.20 16.89 -2.58
N GLY A 331 -4.33 17.26 -1.63
CA GLY A 331 -3.35 18.33 -1.85
C GLY A 331 -2.30 17.97 -2.91
N ILE A 332 -1.81 16.72 -2.91
CA ILE A 332 -0.88 16.25 -3.96
C ILE A 332 -1.62 16.17 -5.32
N LEU A 333 -2.84 15.62 -5.33
CA LEU A 333 -3.64 15.50 -6.54
C LEU A 333 -4.02 16.87 -7.12
N ASN A 334 -4.23 17.89 -6.28
CA ASN A 334 -4.48 19.27 -6.72
C ASN A 334 -3.26 19.87 -7.44
N GLU A 335 -2.04 19.68 -6.91
CA GLU A 335 -0.84 20.18 -7.60
C GLU A 335 -0.59 19.42 -8.92
N LEU A 336 -0.90 18.12 -8.97
CA LEU A 336 -0.86 17.33 -10.21
C LEU A 336 -1.92 17.79 -11.23
N ASP A 337 -3.11 18.15 -10.76
CA ASP A 337 -4.21 18.66 -11.60
C ASP A 337 -3.85 20.01 -12.22
N LYS A 338 -3.29 20.95 -11.45
CA LYS A 338 -2.73 22.20 -11.97
C LYS A 338 -1.66 21.97 -13.05
N GLY A 339 -0.92 20.87 -12.96
CA GLY A 339 0.04 20.44 -13.98
C GLY A 339 -0.57 19.70 -15.17
N GLY A 340 -1.90 19.50 -15.22
CA GLY A 340 -2.58 18.77 -16.29
C GLY A 340 -2.29 17.26 -16.31
N LEU A 341 -1.90 16.69 -15.18
CA LEU A 341 -1.47 15.29 -15.07
C LEU A 341 -2.58 14.35 -14.56
N ILE A 342 -3.75 14.90 -14.18
CA ILE A 342 -4.87 14.15 -13.61
C ILE A 342 -6.04 14.07 -14.60
N ARG A 343 -6.80 12.99 -14.49
CA ARG A 343 -8.05 12.73 -15.20
C ARG A 343 -9.20 13.05 -14.26
N GLU A 344 -9.74 14.27 -14.33
CA GLU A 344 -10.70 14.84 -13.38
C GLU A 344 -12.06 14.12 -13.35
N ASN A 345 -12.47 13.50 -14.48
CA ASN A 345 -13.82 12.95 -14.63
C ASN A 345 -14.02 11.56 -14.03
N VAL A 346 -13.03 11.02 -13.30
CA VAL A 346 -13.14 9.72 -12.63
C VAL A 346 -14.16 9.82 -11.49
N LYS A 347 -15.09 8.88 -11.43
CA LYS A 347 -16.09 8.78 -10.37
C LYS A 347 -15.50 8.32 -9.06
N ARG A 348 -16.13 8.72 -7.97
CA ARG A 348 -15.75 8.37 -6.61
C ARG A 348 -16.95 7.79 -5.84
N VAL A 349 -16.64 7.05 -4.80
CA VAL A 349 -17.62 6.40 -3.91
C VAL A 349 -18.57 7.38 -3.22
N ASP A 350 -18.18 8.65 -3.09
CA ASP A 350 -18.98 9.73 -2.52
C ASP A 350 -19.89 10.44 -3.53
N GLY A 351 -19.96 9.93 -4.76
CA GLY A 351 -20.78 10.44 -5.85
C GLY A 351 -20.19 11.62 -6.63
N MET A 352 -19.05 12.17 -6.17
CA MET A 352 -18.32 13.22 -6.88
C MET A 352 -17.41 12.65 -7.97
N THR A 353 -16.97 13.50 -8.89
CA THR A 353 -15.79 13.25 -9.69
C THR A 353 -14.53 13.64 -8.90
N LEU A 354 -13.36 13.18 -9.35
CA LEU A 354 -12.09 13.56 -8.72
C LEU A 354 -11.86 15.07 -8.76
N GLY A 355 -12.13 15.72 -9.89
CA GLY A 355 -12.00 17.18 -10.02
C GLY A 355 -12.95 17.95 -9.09
N GLU A 356 -14.18 17.47 -8.90
CA GLU A 356 -15.13 18.06 -7.93
C GLU A 356 -14.61 17.89 -6.49
N ALA A 357 -14.05 16.72 -6.15
CA ALA A 357 -13.48 16.46 -4.83
C ALA A 357 -12.26 17.35 -4.57
N ILE A 358 -11.34 17.48 -5.53
CA ILE A 358 -10.18 18.36 -5.43
C ILE A 358 -10.62 19.78 -5.11
N LYS A 359 -11.57 20.34 -5.89
CA LYS A 359 -12.08 21.70 -5.68
C LYS A 359 -12.77 21.87 -4.33
N LYS A 360 -13.58 20.88 -3.90
CA LYS A 360 -14.32 20.94 -2.64
C LYS A 360 -13.41 20.90 -1.41
N TYR A 361 -12.34 20.11 -1.46
CA TYR A 361 -11.43 19.90 -0.35
C TYR A 361 -10.13 20.70 -0.45
N ASP A 362 -9.96 21.51 -1.50
CA ASP A 362 -8.86 22.49 -1.54
C ASP A 362 -9.14 23.60 -0.55
N ILE A 363 -8.40 23.57 0.55
CA ILE A 363 -8.49 24.59 1.61
C ILE A 363 -7.31 25.54 1.59
N THR A 364 -6.46 25.48 0.57
CA THR A 364 -5.29 26.35 0.44
C THR A 364 -5.69 27.80 0.12
N THR A 365 -6.82 28.00 -0.54
CA THR A 365 -7.30 29.32 -0.96
C THR A 365 -8.26 29.97 0.04
N ASP A 366 -8.95 29.19 0.90
CA ASP A 366 -10.06 29.64 1.74
C ASP A 366 -9.82 29.48 3.25
N ALA A 367 -8.59 29.33 3.69
CA ALA A 367 -8.26 29.01 5.07
C ALA A 367 -8.57 30.15 6.08
N PRO A 368 -9.73 30.17 6.74
CA PRO A 368 -9.83 30.79 8.04
C PRO A 368 -9.52 29.77 9.12
N ALA A 369 -8.38 29.96 9.72
CA ALA A 369 -7.79 29.12 10.75
C ALA A 369 -8.54 29.09 12.10
N SER A 370 -9.85 29.40 12.16
CA SER A 370 -10.40 29.73 13.49
C SER A 370 -11.87 29.45 13.74
N LYS A 371 -12.45 28.41 13.15
CA LYS A 371 -13.79 28.01 13.62
C LYS A 371 -13.73 26.69 14.38
N PRO A 372 -14.22 26.67 15.64
CA PRO A 372 -14.37 25.44 16.40
C PRO A 372 -15.38 24.52 15.72
N PHE A 373 -15.16 23.24 15.86
CA PHE A 373 -15.91 22.14 15.28
C PHE A 373 -17.40 22.22 15.56
N ALA A 374 -18.24 22.26 14.52
CA ALA A 374 -19.65 21.94 14.65
C ALA A 374 -19.87 20.42 14.68
N PRO A 375 -20.92 19.92 15.36
CA PRO A 375 -21.27 18.50 15.29
C PRO A 375 -21.52 18.06 13.84
N VAL A 376 -21.05 16.88 13.50
CA VAL A 376 -20.85 16.43 12.12
C VAL A 376 -22.12 15.77 11.57
N ASP A 377 -23.05 16.54 11.05
CA ASP A 377 -24.08 16.01 10.16
C ASP A 377 -23.67 16.07 8.67
N ASN A 378 -22.60 16.78 8.36
CA ASN A 378 -22.10 16.99 7.01
C ASN A 378 -20.60 16.72 6.90
N TRP A 379 -20.24 15.54 6.38
CA TRP A 379 -18.82 15.20 6.13
C TRP A 379 -18.10 16.23 5.27
N GLY A 380 -18.82 16.89 4.33
CA GLY A 380 -18.22 17.89 3.47
C GLY A 380 -17.59 19.08 4.20
N GLU A 381 -18.19 19.56 5.29
CA GLU A 381 -17.62 20.62 6.13
C GLU A 381 -16.56 20.05 7.07
N PHE A 382 -16.80 18.89 7.65
CA PHE A 382 -15.86 18.18 8.51
C PHE A 382 -14.62 17.74 7.74
N GLY A 383 -14.77 17.24 6.51
CA GLY A 383 -13.67 16.76 5.68
C GLY A 383 -12.58 17.82 5.43
N ARG A 384 -12.90 19.11 5.54
CA ARG A 384 -11.88 20.19 5.46
C ARG A 384 -11.09 20.36 6.75
N GLN A 385 -11.62 19.95 7.89
CA GLN A 385 -10.97 20.07 9.21
C GLN A 385 -9.96 18.97 9.50
N ILE A 386 -10.09 17.81 8.84
CA ILE A 386 -9.20 16.65 9.04
C ILE A 386 -7.72 16.97 8.83
N TYR A 387 -7.42 17.98 8.02
CA TYR A 387 -6.05 18.39 7.73
C TYR A 387 -5.36 19.09 8.92
N TYR A 388 -6.14 19.57 9.89
CA TYR A 388 -5.61 20.09 11.15
C TYR A 388 -5.29 19.01 12.19
N ALA A 389 -5.67 17.75 11.95
CA ALA A 389 -5.37 16.64 12.85
C ALA A 389 -3.85 16.50 13.06
N ALA A 390 -3.42 16.62 14.32
CA ALA A 390 -2.02 16.60 14.73
C ALA A 390 -1.71 15.38 15.61
N PRO A 391 -0.42 14.97 15.74
CA PRO A 391 -0.03 13.90 16.65
C PRO A 391 -0.23 14.29 18.12
N GLY A 392 -0.75 13.36 18.92
CA GLY A 392 -0.90 13.51 20.37
C GLY A 392 0.41 13.33 21.13
N ARG A 393 1.40 12.72 20.51
CA ARG A 393 2.74 12.43 21.07
C ARG A 393 2.72 11.64 22.37
N GLN A 394 1.74 10.76 22.50
CA GLN A 394 1.60 9.84 23.62
C GLN A 394 1.36 8.43 23.11
N PHE A 395 1.93 7.45 23.80
CA PHE A 395 1.67 6.04 23.46
C PHE A 395 0.18 5.73 23.63
N SER A 396 -0.45 5.19 22.58
CA SER A 396 -1.82 4.72 22.63
C SER A 396 -2.10 3.62 21.60
N THR A 397 -2.74 2.55 22.05
CA THR A 397 -3.23 1.47 21.18
C THR A 397 -4.71 1.65 20.82
N LYS A 398 -5.32 2.79 21.20
CA LYS A 398 -6.75 3.05 21.02
C LYS A 398 -6.99 4.09 19.94
N MET A 399 -7.87 3.76 18.99
CA MET A 399 -8.31 4.72 17.97
C MET A 399 -9.07 5.88 18.62
N GLY A 400 -8.85 7.09 18.08
CA GLY A 400 -9.56 8.29 18.56
C GLY A 400 -9.24 8.69 19.99
N SER A 401 -8.10 8.27 20.52
CA SER A 401 -7.69 8.55 21.92
C SER A 401 -7.20 9.98 22.15
N GLN A 402 -7.01 10.77 21.09
CA GLN A 402 -6.53 12.15 21.19
C GLN A 402 -7.22 13.07 20.16
N GLU A 403 -7.14 14.38 20.37
CA GLU A 403 -7.82 15.41 19.56
C GLU A 403 -6.92 16.62 19.28
N THR A 404 -5.63 16.43 19.29
CA THR A 404 -4.63 17.50 19.08
C THR A 404 -4.74 18.08 17.67
N LEU A 405 -4.62 19.41 17.57
CA LEU A 405 -4.72 20.12 16.30
C LEU A 405 -3.43 20.90 16.01
N TRP A 406 -3.06 20.93 14.73
CA TRP A 406 -2.05 21.87 14.25
C TRP A 406 -2.57 23.31 14.36
N PRO A 407 -1.71 24.27 14.74
CA PRO A 407 -2.10 25.69 14.79
C PRO A 407 -2.31 26.31 13.40
N SER A 408 -1.74 25.69 12.36
CA SER A 408 -1.83 26.14 10.97
C SER A 408 -1.54 24.98 10.02
N LEU A 409 -2.04 25.05 8.79
CA LEU A 409 -1.69 24.14 7.72
C LEU A 409 -0.30 24.48 7.14
N ASP A 410 0.29 23.51 6.43
CA ASP A 410 1.45 23.71 5.57
C ASP A 410 0.96 23.96 4.13
N THR A 411 0.87 25.23 3.76
CA THR A 411 0.44 25.66 2.41
C THR A 411 1.62 26.12 1.55
N ASP A 412 2.85 26.01 2.05
CA ASP A 412 4.07 26.35 1.31
C ASP A 412 4.34 25.32 0.21
N ARG A 413 4.06 25.70 -1.04
CA ARG A 413 4.26 24.85 -2.20
C ARG A 413 5.65 24.94 -2.82
N GLU A 414 6.50 25.85 -2.36
CA GLU A 414 7.89 25.96 -2.78
C GLU A 414 8.82 25.07 -1.94
N LYS A 415 8.68 25.11 -0.60
CA LYS A 415 9.63 24.48 0.35
C LYS A 415 8.97 23.54 1.35
N GLY A 416 7.63 23.47 1.34
CA GLY A 416 6.84 22.64 2.25
C GLY A 416 6.93 21.14 1.95
N CYS A 417 6.06 20.39 2.62
CA CYS A 417 5.95 18.93 2.47
C CYS A 417 5.47 18.55 1.06
N ILE A 418 4.40 19.20 0.59
CA ILE A 418 3.88 19.06 -0.77
C ILE A 418 4.32 20.28 -1.56
N ARG A 419 4.93 20.06 -2.72
CA ARG A 419 5.43 21.11 -3.61
C ARG A 419 4.61 21.19 -4.90
N ASP A 420 4.64 22.35 -5.53
CA ASP A 420 4.10 22.51 -6.88
C ASP A 420 5.04 21.93 -7.96
N ILE A 421 4.60 21.98 -9.22
CA ILE A 421 5.34 21.42 -10.36
C ILE A 421 6.70 22.12 -10.57
N GLU A 422 6.75 23.44 -10.36
CA GLU A 422 7.97 24.24 -10.60
C GLU A 422 9.05 23.93 -9.55
N HIS A 423 8.63 23.69 -8.31
CA HIS A 423 9.51 23.44 -7.16
C HIS A 423 9.61 21.95 -6.79
N ALA A 424 9.22 21.05 -7.69
CA ALA A 424 9.29 19.61 -7.49
C ALA A 424 10.65 19.16 -6.93
N TYR A 425 10.66 18.16 -6.06
CA TYR A 425 11.90 17.59 -5.51
C TYR A 425 12.81 17.02 -6.61
N THR A 426 12.20 16.41 -7.62
CA THR A 426 12.86 15.95 -8.86
C THR A 426 11.87 16.08 -10.01
N LYS A 427 12.38 16.41 -11.20
CA LYS A 427 11.57 16.44 -12.44
C LYS A 427 11.24 15.04 -12.93
N ASP A 428 12.11 14.06 -12.66
CA ASP A 428 11.86 12.64 -12.84
C ASP A 428 11.10 12.12 -11.61
N GLY A 429 10.19 11.17 -11.80
CA GLY A 429 9.29 10.73 -10.76
C GLY A 429 9.96 10.03 -9.58
N GLY A 430 9.19 9.79 -8.52
CA GLY A 430 9.66 9.07 -7.34
C GLY A 430 9.82 7.56 -7.52
N LEU A 431 9.30 7.01 -8.63
CA LEU A 431 9.43 5.61 -9.05
C LEU A 431 9.79 5.56 -10.53
N ALA A 432 10.53 4.53 -10.95
CA ALA A 432 10.85 4.28 -12.35
C ALA A 432 10.85 2.78 -12.66
N VAL A 433 10.53 2.45 -13.92
CA VAL A 433 10.66 1.11 -14.51
C VAL A 433 11.91 1.09 -15.36
N LEU A 434 12.76 0.06 -15.19
CA LEU A 434 13.95 -0.14 -16.00
C LEU A 434 13.81 -1.45 -16.78
N PHE A 435 14.45 -1.51 -17.94
CA PHE A 435 14.49 -2.68 -18.81
C PHE A 435 15.93 -2.99 -19.23
N GLY A 436 16.21 -4.22 -19.62
CA GLY A 436 17.52 -4.60 -20.12
C GLY A 436 17.71 -6.10 -20.21
N ASN A 437 18.93 -6.52 -20.51
CA ASN A 437 19.21 -7.94 -20.75
C ASN A 437 19.06 -8.83 -19.51
N ILE A 438 19.03 -8.26 -18.29
CA ILE A 438 18.71 -8.99 -17.05
C ILE A 438 17.30 -8.72 -16.53
N ALA A 439 16.55 -7.80 -17.12
CA ALA A 439 15.19 -7.44 -16.75
C ALA A 439 14.34 -7.22 -18.01
N GLN A 440 14.12 -8.27 -18.78
CA GLN A 440 13.48 -8.20 -20.10
C GLN A 440 12.01 -7.76 -20.02
N ASP A 441 11.29 -8.21 -18.97
CA ASP A 441 9.90 -7.81 -18.68
C ASP A 441 9.82 -6.62 -17.71
N GLY A 442 10.98 -6.06 -17.32
CA GLY A 442 11.11 -4.88 -16.49
C GLY A 442 11.46 -5.17 -15.04
N CYS A 443 11.80 -4.10 -14.33
CA CYS A 443 12.04 -4.04 -12.90
C CYS A 443 11.70 -2.66 -12.37
N VAL A 444 11.67 -2.47 -11.05
CA VAL A 444 11.20 -1.22 -10.43
C VAL A 444 12.25 -0.68 -9.47
N VAL A 445 12.46 0.63 -9.52
CA VAL A 445 13.32 1.39 -8.60
C VAL A 445 12.57 2.56 -7.98
N LYS A 446 12.78 2.79 -6.67
CA LYS A 446 12.29 3.96 -5.95
C LYS A 446 13.28 5.11 -6.07
N THR A 447 13.18 5.89 -7.14
CA THR A 447 14.10 6.98 -7.48
C THR A 447 14.11 8.09 -6.44
N ALA A 448 12.99 8.35 -5.75
CA ALA A 448 12.90 9.32 -4.67
C ALA A 448 13.90 9.09 -3.52
N GLY A 449 14.35 7.85 -3.36
CA GLY A 449 15.32 7.43 -2.33
C GLY A 449 16.75 7.26 -2.84
N VAL A 450 17.02 7.48 -4.13
CA VAL A 450 18.34 7.31 -4.75
C VAL A 450 19.10 8.64 -4.78
N ALA A 451 20.34 8.63 -4.31
CA ALA A 451 21.22 9.79 -4.43
C ALA A 451 21.56 10.06 -5.90
N PRO A 452 21.61 11.34 -6.34
CA PRO A 452 21.87 11.67 -7.75
C PRO A 452 23.14 11.03 -8.32
N GLU A 453 24.17 10.85 -7.51
CA GLU A 453 25.45 10.26 -7.87
C GLU A 453 25.32 8.78 -8.33
N LEU A 454 24.26 8.09 -7.89
CA LEU A 454 23.99 6.71 -8.21
C LEU A 454 22.98 6.53 -9.37
N TRP A 455 22.53 7.59 -10.01
CA TRP A 455 21.62 7.48 -11.14
C TRP A 455 22.27 6.84 -12.38
N HIS A 456 23.61 6.92 -12.44
CA HIS A 456 24.45 6.17 -13.34
C HIS A 456 25.39 5.31 -12.50
N PHE A 457 25.25 4.01 -12.56
CA PHE A 457 26.05 3.07 -11.77
C PHE A 457 26.67 2.01 -12.69
N GLU A 458 27.95 1.74 -12.47
CA GLU A 458 28.66 0.61 -13.08
C GLU A 458 29.53 -0.04 -12.01
N GLY A 459 29.34 -1.35 -11.75
CA GLY A 459 30.11 -2.04 -10.72
C GLY A 459 30.04 -3.55 -10.80
N PRO A 460 31.02 -4.25 -10.17
CA PRO A 460 31.05 -5.71 -10.18
C PRO A 460 29.95 -6.31 -9.32
N ALA A 461 29.35 -7.38 -9.81
CA ALA A 461 28.34 -8.15 -9.09
C ALA A 461 28.93 -8.95 -7.94
N VAL A 462 28.27 -8.92 -6.78
CA VAL A 462 28.48 -9.87 -5.66
C VAL A 462 27.17 -10.64 -5.49
N VAL A 463 27.16 -11.90 -5.90
CA VAL A 463 25.94 -12.70 -6.05
C VAL A 463 25.66 -13.54 -4.81
N PHE A 464 24.39 -13.50 -4.39
CA PHE A 464 23.81 -14.29 -3.31
C PHE A 464 22.52 -14.96 -3.79
N ASP A 465 22.26 -16.18 -3.34
CA ASP A 465 21.07 -16.94 -3.69
C ASP A 465 19.97 -16.90 -2.60
N SER A 466 20.13 -16.02 -1.62
CA SER A 466 19.12 -15.73 -0.59
C SER A 466 19.38 -14.40 0.11
N GLN A 467 18.33 -13.85 0.71
CA GLN A 467 18.43 -12.67 1.59
C GLN A 467 19.39 -12.91 2.77
N GLU A 468 19.30 -14.10 3.38
CA GLU A 468 20.12 -14.44 4.55
C GLU A 468 21.61 -14.42 4.22
N ASP A 469 22.01 -15.06 3.10
CA ASP A 469 23.41 -15.07 2.66
C ASP A 469 23.88 -13.66 2.29
N ALA A 470 23.02 -12.84 1.69
CA ALA A 470 23.34 -11.44 1.39
C ALA A 470 23.56 -10.63 2.67
N CYS A 471 22.69 -10.76 3.67
CA CYS A 471 22.85 -10.10 4.96
C CYS A 471 24.19 -10.49 5.64
N ASN A 472 24.49 -11.78 5.68
CA ASN A 472 25.75 -12.28 6.23
C ASN A 472 26.97 -11.78 5.45
N GLY A 473 26.88 -11.74 4.13
CA GLY A 473 27.95 -11.24 3.25
C GLY A 473 28.22 -9.74 3.42
N ILE A 474 27.16 -8.94 3.56
CA ILE A 474 27.26 -7.49 3.79
C ILE A 474 27.91 -7.21 5.15
N LEU A 475 27.39 -7.79 6.24
CA LEU A 475 27.92 -7.59 7.59
C LEU A 475 29.32 -8.19 7.74
N GLY A 476 29.60 -9.31 7.06
CA GLY A 476 30.91 -9.98 7.03
C GLY A 476 31.98 -9.25 6.20
N GLY A 477 31.63 -8.16 5.49
CA GLY A 477 32.57 -7.36 4.70
C GLY A 477 32.95 -7.96 3.34
N LYS A 478 32.16 -8.91 2.81
CA LYS A 478 32.30 -9.41 1.43
C LYS A 478 31.96 -8.31 0.41
N VAL A 479 30.96 -7.48 0.72
CA VAL A 479 30.53 -6.34 -0.11
C VAL A 479 31.39 -5.11 0.21
N LYS A 480 31.88 -4.45 -0.83
CA LYS A 480 32.76 -3.29 -0.78
C LYS A 480 32.15 -2.10 -1.54
N SER A 481 32.73 -0.91 -1.36
CA SER A 481 32.40 0.27 -2.14
C SER A 481 32.47 -0.01 -3.65
N GLY A 482 31.44 0.41 -4.39
CA GLY A 482 31.32 0.23 -5.82
C GLY A 482 30.70 -1.11 -6.28
N ASP A 483 30.41 -2.03 -5.36
CA ASP A 483 29.81 -3.33 -5.71
C ASP A 483 28.31 -3.22 -6.01
N CYS A 484 27.83 -4.10 -6.90
CA CYS A 484 26.42 -4.39 -7.09
C CYS A 484 26.06 -5.70 -6.38
N VAL A 485 25.30 -5.61 -5.30
CA VAL A 485 24.75 -6.80 -4.61
C VAL A 485 23.62 -7.38 -5.45
N VAL A 486 23.74 -8.65 -5.85
CA VAL A 486 22.73 -9.37 -6.64
C VAL A 486 22.13 -10.47 -5.80
N ILE A 487 20.82 -10.37 -5.49
CA ILE A 487 20.10 -11.41 -4.73
C ILE A 487 19.12 -12.09 -5.69
N THR A 488 19.31 -13.40 -5.91
CA THR A 488 18.51 -14.20 -6.85
C THR A 488 17.62 -15.19 -6.11
N HIS A 489 16.63 -15.76 -6.83
CA HIS A 489 15.71 -16.78 -6.33
C HIS A 489 14.83 -16.31 -5.14
N GLU A 490 14.55 -15.02 -5.07
CA GLU A 490 13.63 -14.40 -4.11
C GLU A 490 12.33 -13.92 -4.78
N GLY A 491 12.12 -14.26 -6.06
CA GLY A 491 10.93 -13.93 -6.82
C GLY A 491 9.67 -14.71 -6.40
N PRO A 492 8.53 -14.49 -7.09
CA PRO A 492 7.24 -15.10 -6.75
C PRO A 492 7.29 -16.63 -6.63
N LYS A 493 7.97 -17.32 -7.53
CA LYS A 493 8.17 -18.79 -7.50
C LYS A 493 9.36 -19.20 -6.66
N GLY A 494 10.51 -18.56 -6.88
CA GLY A 494 11.79 -18.95 -6.29
C GLY A 494 11.83 -18.72 -4.80
N GLY A 495 11.22 -17.65 -4.35
CA GLY A 495 11.13 -17.24 -3.00
C GLY A 495 10.44 -18.18 -2.03
N PRO A 496 9.45 -19.07 -2.33
CA PRO A 496 8.20 -18.67 -2.95
C PRO A 496 7.46 -17.67 -2.05
N GLY A 497 6.73 -16.77 -2.67
CA GLY A 497 6.03 -15.70 -1.95
C GLY A 497 6.77 -14.37 -2.02
N MET A 498 7.89 -14.30 -2.76
CA MET A 498 8.58 -13.04 -3.07
C MET A 498 8.81 -12.18 -1.82
N GLN A 499 9.59 -12.71 -0.87
CA GLN A 499 9.76 -12.04 0.42
C GLN A 499 10.21 -10.58 0.27
N GLU A 500 9.65 -9.73 1.11
CA GLU A 500 10.02 -8.32 1.16
C GLU A 500 11.30 -8.14 1.95
N MET A 501 12.28 -7.48 1.35
CA MET A 501 13.59 -7.33 1.94
C MET A 501 13.83 -5.89 2.41
N LEU A 502 14.27 -5.72 3.65
CA LEU A 502 14.68 -4.46 4.23
C LEU A 502 16.07 -4.57 4.88
N TYR A 503 16.38 -5.72 5.47
CA TYR A 503 17.66 -5.93 6.16
C TYR A 503 18.90 -5.75 5.25
N PRO A 504 18.96 -6.30 4.01
CA PRO A 504 20.11 -6.06 3.15
C PRO A 504 20.38 -4.57 2.90
N THR A 505 19.33 -3.79 2.64
CA THR A 505 19.45 -2.34 2.39
C THR A 505 19.83 -1.57 3.66
N SER A 506 19.28 -1.97 4.83
CA SER A 506 19.63 -1.39 6.12
C SER A 506 21.08 -1.70 6.50
N TYR A 507 21.57 -2.91 6.22
CA TYR A 507 22.94 -3.32 6.50
C TYR A 507 23.97 -2.64 5.57
N ILE A 508 23.62 -2.40 4.29
CA ILE A 508 24.44 -1.57 3.40
C ILE A 508 24.60 -0.17 4.01
N LYS A 509 23.55 0.41 4.56
CA LYS A 509 23.61 1.72 5.23
C LYS A 509 24.39 1.70 6.51
N SER A 510 24.21 0.70 7.39
CA SER A 510 24.97 0.57 8.64
C SER A 510 26.47 0.39 8.40
N ARG A 511 26.84 -0.09 7.22
CA ARG A 511 28.23 -0.20 6.73
C ARG A 511 28.73 1.06 6.01
N HIS A 512 27.92 2.15 5.98
CA HIS A 512 28.18 3.41 5.28
C HIS A 512 28.34 3.29 3.75
N LEU A 513 27.85 2.19 3.14
CA LEU A 513 27.94 1.90 1.71
C LEU A 513 26.70 2.38 0.92
N GLY A 514 25.72 2.98 1.55
CA GLY A 514 24.42 3.29 0.96
C GLY A 514 24.45 4.32 -0.19
N LYS A 515 25.54 5.04 -0.37
CA LYS A 515 25.78 5.98 -1.48
C LYS A 515 26.81 5.47 -2.50
N GLU A 516 27.24 4.22 -2.37
CA GLU A 516 28.35 3.69 -3.15
C GLU A 516 28.00 2.36 -3.84
N CYS A 517 27.03 1.61 -3.29
CA CYS A 517 26.65 0.31 -3.78
C CYS A 517 25.24 0.32 -4.38
N ALA A 518 25.04 -0.57 -5.38
CA ALA A 518 23.72 -0.94 -5.87
C ALA A 518 23.27 -2.28 -5.26
N LEU A 519 21.95 -2.51 -5.19
CA LEU A 519 21.37 -3.78 -4.80
C LEU A 519 20.23 -4.12 -5.77
N ILE A 520 20.30 -5.30 -6.41
CA ILE A 520 19.31 -5.75 -7.39
C ILE A 520 18.79 -7.15 -7.04
N THR A 521 17.50 -7.42 -7.35
CA THR A 521 16.87 -8.70 -7.00
C THR A 521 15.65 -9.02 -7.88
N ASP A 522 15.36 -10.29 -8.07
CA ASP A 522 14.08 -10.79 -8.56
C ASP A 522 12.99 -10.85 -7.46
N GLY A 523 13.38 -10.63 -6.21
CA GLY A 523 12.48 -10.39 -5.09
C GLY A 523 11.95 -8.96 -5.06
N ARG A 524 11.54 -8.48 -3.88
CA ARG A 524 11.06 -7.12 -3.69
C ARG A 524 11.66 -6.48 -2.44
N PHE A 525 11.64 -5.15 -2.43
CA PHE A 525 12.09 -4.37 -1.28
C PHE A 525 10.91 -3.77 -0.52
N SER A 526 11.12 -3.58 0.77
CA SER A 526 10.19 -2.83 1.62
C SER A 526 10.02 -1.39 1.13
N GLY A 527 8.82 -0.84 1.32
CA GLY A 527 8.55 0.59 1.14
C GLY A 527 9.47 1.49 1.99
N GLY A 528 10.06 0.93 3.06
CA GLY A 528 11.08 1.57 3.91
C GLY A 528 12.48 1.63 3.32
N THR A 529 12.72 1.04 2.14
CA THR A 529 14.03 1.01 1.49
C THR A 529 14.38 2.37 0.88
N SER A 530 15.66 2.74 0.96
CA SER A 530 16.27 3.85 0.24
C SER A 530 17.69 3.47 -0.20
N GLY A 531 18.27 4.23 -1.13
CA GLY A 531 19.49 3.90 -1.86
C GLY A 531 19.15 3.24 -3.21
N LEU A 532 20.16 2.92 -4.01
CA LEU A 532 19.98 2.30 -5.33
C LEU A 532 19.60 0.82 -5.16
N SER A 533 18.29 0.59 -4.95
CA SER A 533 17.72 -0.74 -4.75
C SER A 533 16.66 -1.01 -5.82
N ILE A 534 16.88 -2.02 -6.65
CA ILE A 534 16.06 -2.38 -7.81
C ILE A 534 15.48 -3.77 -7.59
N GLY A 535 14.17 -3.85 -7.48
CA GLY A 535 13.44 -5.09 -7.29
C GLY A 535 12.53 -5.46 -8.44
N HIS A 536 11.80 -6.56 -8.29
CA HIS A 536 10.84 -7.08 -9.27
C HIS A 536 11.48 -7.43 -10.62
N ILE A 537 12.77 -7.77 -10.65
CA ILE A 537 13.43 -8.15 -11.91
C ILE A 537 12.68 -9.33 -12.51
N SER A 538 12.15 -9.10 -13.69
CA SER A 538 11.36 -10.08 -14.45
C SER A 538 11.98 -10.34 -15.83
N PRO A 539 12.01 -11.62 -16.25
CA PRO A 539 11.65 -12.84 -15.53
C PRO A 539 12.56 -13.16 -14.34
N GLU A 540 12.01 -13.76 -13.27
CA GLU A 540 12.78 -14.20 -12.10
C GLU A 540 13.73 -15.38 -12.43
N ALA A 541 14.78 -15.56 -11.61
CA ALA A 541 15.74 -16.66 -11.79
C ALA A 541 15.09 -18.06 -11.80
N ALA A 542 14.12 -18.31 -10.91
CA ALA A 542 13.40 -19.58 -10.83
C ALA A 542 12.50 -19.86 -12.05
N SER A 543 12.21 -18.86 -12.86
CA SER A 543 11.49 -18.96 -14.15
C SER A 543 12.45 -18.93 -15.36
N GLY A 544 13.75 -19.02 -15.16
CA GLY A 544 14.77 -19.01 -16.21
C GLY A 544 15.26 -17.62 -16.59
N GLY A 545 14.90 -16.57 -15.83
CA GLY A 545 15.33 -15.20 -16.09
C GLY A 545 16.86 -15.02 -16.03
N ASN A 546 17.36 -14.08 -16.80
CA ASN A 546 18.81 -13.86 -16.98
C ASN A 546 19.52 -13.39 -15.69
N ILE A 547 18.79 -12.83 -14.72
CA ILE A 547 19.37 -12.50 -13.40
C ILE A 547 20.00 -13.75 -12.74
N GLY A 548 19.41 -14.93 -12.96
CA GLY A 548 19.94 -16.20 -12.45
C GLY A 548 21.21 -16.70 -13.14
N LYS A 549 21.67 -16.03 -14.20
CA LYS A 549 22.90 -16.35 -14.94
C LYS A 549 24.08 -15.44 -14.56
N VAL A 550 23.83 -14.39 -13.77
CA VAL A 550 24.86 -13.45 -13.32
C VAL A 550 25.82 -14.15 -12.35
N LYS A 551 27.12 -13.86 -12.46
CA LYS A 551 28.20 -14.42 -11.64
C LYS A 551 28.93 -13.34 -10.85
N ASP A 552 29.59 -13.72 -9.76
CA ASP A 552 30.50 -12.83 -9.05
C ASP A 552 31.53 -12.23 -10.02
N GLY A 553 31.68 -10.90 -9.98
CA GLY A 553 32.58 -10.13 -10.81
C GLY A 553 32.04 -9.67 -12.17
N ASP A 554 30.86 -10.13 -12.60
CA ASP A 554 30.21 -9.57 -13.78
C ASP A 554 29.87 -8.09 -13.59
N ILE A 555 30.07 -7.27 -14.60
CA ILE A 555 29.80 -5.83 -14.49
C ILE A 555 28.33 -5.54 -14.75
N ILE A 556 27.66 -4.98 -13.75
CA ILE A 556 26.28 -4.51 -13.84
C ILE A 556 26.30 -3.01 -14.17
N VAL A 557 25.51 -2.62 -15.17
CA VAL A 557 25.32 -1.22 -15.59
C VAL A 557 23.87 -0.82 -15.38
N ILE A 558 23.66 0.24 -14.61
CA ILE A 558 22.34 0.81 -14.32
C ILE A 558 22.36 2.26 -14.75
N ASP A 559 21.37 2.65 -15.55
CA ASP A 559 21.18 4.03 -15.99
C ASP A 559 19.69 4.40 -15.83
N ILE A 560 19.38 5.11 -14.74
CA ILE A 560 18.01 5.51 -14.41
C ILE A 560 17.44 6.49 -15.45
N PRO A 561 18.15 7.53 -15.92
CA PRO A 561 17.66 8.42 -16.96
C PRO A 561 17.30 7.70 -18.26
N SER A 562 18.11 6.78 -18.71
CA SER A 562 17.82 5.98 -19.92
C SER A 562 16.88 4.79 -19.69
N ARG A 563 16.47 4.55 -18.41
CA ARG A 563 15.61 3.42 -18.03
C ARG A 563 16.22 2.06 -18.37
N SER A 564 17.52 1.89 -18.13
CA SER A 564 18.21 0.64 -18.48
C SER A 564 18.92 -0.03 -17.30
N ILE A 565 18.94 -1.38 -17.35
CA ILE A 565 19.70 -2.24 -16.44
C ILE A 565 20.24 -3.44 -17.20
N ASN A 566 21.56 -3.59 -17.21
CA ASN A 566 22.21 -4.63 -18.00
C ASN A 566 23.39 -5.26 -17.24
N VAL A 567 23.66 -6.52 -17.54
CA VAL A 567 25.00 -7.10 -17.35
C VAL A 567 25.82 -6.85 -18.61
N LYS A 568 27.10 -6.50 -18.47
CA LYS A 568 28.00 -6.14 -19.58
C LYS A 568 28.56 -7.39 -20.26
N LEU A 569 27.64 -8.13 -20.89
CA LEU A 569 27.86 -9.34 -21.66
C LEU A 569 27.12 -9.22 -23.00
N SER A 570 27.61 -9.89 -24.05
CA SER A 570 26.81 -10.02 -25.29
C SER A 570 25.58 -10.92 -25.05
N ASP A 571 24.59 -10.80 -25.92
CA ASP A 571 23.40 -11.66 -25.84
C ASP A 571 23.77 -13.14 -26.03
N GLU A 572 24.71 -13.44 -26.93
CA GLU A 572 25.21 -14.80 -27.16
C GLU A 572 25.93 -15.37 -25.91
N GLU A 573 26.76 -14.56 -25.25
CA GLU A 573 27.43 -14.99 -24.01
C GLU A 573 26.42 -15.25 -22.91
N LEU A 574 25.40 -14.38 -22.78
CA LEU A 574 24.37 -14.52 -21.74
C LEU A 574 23.44 -15.70 -22.01
N GLU A 575 23.07 -15.96 -23.27
CA GLU A 575 22.28 -17.14 -23.66
C GLU A 575 23.03 -18.44 -23.38
N ALA A 576 24.33 -18.47 -23.69
CA ALA A 576 25.18 -19.66 -23.48
C ALA A 576 25.40 -20.00 -22.00
N ARG A 577 25.16 -19.07 -21.08
CA ARG A 577 25.35 -19.33 -19.64
C ARG A 577 24.21 -20.15 -19.06
N PRO A 578 24.53 -21.20 -18.29
CA PRO A 578 23.52 -21.91 -17.49
C PRO A 578 23.05 -21.03 -16.31
N GLN A 579 21.84 -21.30 -15.83
CA GLN A 579 21.38 -20.77 -14.54
C GLN A 579 22.35 -21.19 -13.43
N GLN A 580 22.64 -20.26 -12.49
CA GLN A 580 23.44 -20.60 -11.33
C GLN A 580 22.68 -21.59 -10.44
N PRO A 581 23.33 -22.68 -9.99
CA PRO A 581 22.67 -23.64 -9.14
C PRO A 581 22.39 -23.04 -7.75
N LEU A 582 21.21 -23.31 -7.21
CA LEU A 582 20.90 -23.00 -5.81
C LEU A 582 21.85 -23.75 -4.87
N LYS A 583 22.54 -23.05 -3.98
CA LYS A 583 23.41 -23.65 -2.96
C LYS A 583 22.62 -24.38 -1.88
N ARG A 584 21.42 -23.89 -1.57
CA ARG A 584 20.50 -24.49 -0.59
C ARG A 584 19.10 -24.62 -1.16
N LYS A 585 18.47 -25.79 -0.97
CA LYS A 585 17.05 -25.97 -1.26
C LYS A 585 16.24 -25.46 -0.08
N ARG A 586 15.44 -24.42 -0.30
CA ARG A 586 14.52 -23.89 0.71
C ARG A 586 13.42 -24.92 1.02
N VAL A 587 13.23 -25.22 2.30
CA VAL A 587 12.11 -26.04 2.76
C VAL A 587 10.91 -25.12 2.98
N VAL A 588 9.80 -25.37 2.27
CA VAL A 588 8.62 -24.54 2.32
C VAL A 588 7.36 -25.35 2.63
N SER A 589 6.38 -24.71 3.27
CA SER A 589 5.10 -25.30 3.63
C SER A 589 4.26 -25.71 2.41
N LYS A 590 3.18 -26.49 2.66
CA LYS A 590 2.22 -26.85 1.60
C LYS A 590 1.57 -25.60 0.97
N ALA A 591 1.24 -24.59 1.79
CA ALA A 591 0.64 -23.35 1.32
C ALA A 591 1.55 -22.60 0.33
N LEU A 592 2.84 -22.44 0.68
CA LEU A 592 3.80 -21.76 -0.19
C LEU A 592 4.09 -22.56 -1.47
N ARG A 593 4.11 -23.90 -1.40
CA ARG A 593 4.24 -24.73 -2.60
C ARG A 593 3.04 -24.58 -3.54
N ALA A 594 1.83 -24.52 -3.00
CA ALA A 594 0.62 -24.30 -3.79
C ALA A 594 0.65 -22.92 -4.47
N TYR A 595 1.07 -21.88 -3.76
CA TYR A 595 1.25 -20.55 -4.33
C TYR A 595 2.28 -20.56 -5.48
N ALA A 596 3.45 -21.13 -5.27
CA ALA A 596 4.52 -21.18 -6.28
C ALA A 596 4.11 -21.89 -7.59
N GLN A 597 3.17 -22.85 -7.53
CA GLN A 597 2.69 -23.59 -8.70
C GLN A 597 1.79 -22.76 -9.63
N SER A 598 1.11 -21.75 -9.07
CA SER A 598 0.09 -20.98 -9.79
C SER A 598 0.41 -19.50 -9.93
N VAL A 599 1.45 -18.99 -9.29
CA VAL A 599 1.75 -17.56 -9.29
C VAL A 599 2.30 -17.07 -10.62
N SER A 600 1.86 -15.88 -11.04
CA SER A 600 2.40 -15.13 -12.19
C SER A 600 3.74 -14.45 -11.84
N SER A 601 4.41 -13.92 -12.85
CA SER A 601 5.60 -13.09 -12.69
C SER A 601 5.29 -11.73 -12.03
N ALA A 602 6.34 -11.06 -11.54
CA ALA A 602 6.19 -9.79 -10.83
C ALA A 602 5.65 -8.65 -11.73
N ASP A 603 6.05 -8.60 -13.01
CA ASP A 603 5.53 -7.65 -14.01
C ASP A 603 4.01 -7.80 -14.29
N LYS A 604 3.41 -8.91 -13.82
CA LYS A 604 1.96 -9.22 -13.86
C LYS A 604 1.31 -9.19 -12.48
N GLY A 605 1.97 -8.61 -11.48
CA GLY A 605 1.43 -8.44 -10.15
C GLY A 605 1.63 -9.61 -9.18
N GLY A 606 2.29 -10.70 -9.58
CA GLY A 606 2.54 -11.85 -8.70
C GLY A 606 1.24 -12.43 -8.12
N VAL A 607 0.22 -12.64 -8.95
CA VAL A 607 -1.10 -13.19 -8.56
C VAL A 607 -1.20 -14.65 -8.94
N ARG A 608 -2.08 -15.39 -8.26
CA ARG A 608 -2.39 -16.77 -8.67
C ARG A 608 -3.15 -16.77 -9.98
N ILE A 609 -2.65 -17.54 -10.94
CA ILE A 609 -3.31 -17.78 -12.23
C ILE A 609 -4.16 -19.04 -12.09
N ILE A 610 -5.45 -18.91 -12.32
CA ILE A 610 -6.36 -20.05 -12.49
C ILE A 610 -6.36 -20.38 -13.98
N LYS A 611 -6.00 -21.60 -14.32
CA LYS A 611 -6.14 -22.11 -15.69
C LYS A 611 -7.52 -22.74 -15.82
N ASP A 612 -8.26 -22.33 -16.84
CA ASP A 612 -9.54 -22.93 -17.21
C ASP A 612 -9.37 -24.38 -17.62
#